data_19dcb2f01d9a8fcdaecd28dc94f26088
#
_entry.id   19dcb2f01d9a8fcdaecd28dc94f26088
#
_cell.length_a   1.000
_cell.length_b   1.000
_cell.length_c   1.000
_cell.angle_alpha   90.00
_cell.angle_beta   90.00
_cell.angle_gamma   90.00
#
_symmetry.space_group_name_H-M   'P 1'
#
loop_
_entity.id
_entity.type
_entity.pdbx_description
1 polymer ?
#
loop_
_entity_poly.entity_id
_entity_poly.type
_entity_poly.pdbx_seq_one_letter_code
_entity_poly.pdbx_strand_id
1 'polypeptide(L)' 'MKIFVIGGGGREHALVWKLKGSDTDHKIFCAPGNPGIAEIAECVSLQAKQIDELADFAETNKI' A
#
# COMPACT_ATOMS: atom_id res chain seq x y z
N MET A 1 10.11 1.71 -8.18
CA MET A 1 8.72 1.62 -8.66
C MET A 1 7.76 2.00 -7.54
N LYS A 2 6.68 2.67 -7.86
CA LYS A 2 5.63 2.98 -6.89
C LYS A 2 4.55 1.90 -6.97
N ILE A 3 4.19 1.34 -5.83
CA ILE A 3 3.23 0.24 -5.74
C ILE A 3 2.16 0.63 -4.72
N PHE A 4 0.90 0.40 -5.05
CA PHE A 4 -0.21 0.67 -4.15
C PHE A 4 -0.97 -0.63 -3.88
N VAL A 5 -0.93 -1.09 -2.64
CA VAL A 5 -1.62 -2.31 -2.21
C VAL A 5 -2.90 -1.91 -1.48
N ILE A 6 -4.02 -2.50 -1.88
CA ILE A 6 -5.31 -2.20 -1.27
C ILE A 6 -5.72 -3.35 -0.36
N GLY A 7 -5.89 -3.03 0.91
CA GLY A 7 -6.25 -3.98 1.94
C GLY A 7 -5.47 -3.73 3.22
N GLY A 8 -5.74 -4.50 4.26
CA GLY A 8 -5.11 -4.30 5.56
C GLY A 8 -4.97 -5.58 6.38
N GLY A 9 -5.17 -6.73 5.76
CA GLY A 9 -5.09 -8.01 6.45
C GLY A 9 -3.71 -8.65 6.37
N GLY A 10 -3.62 -9.88 6.87
CA GLY A 10 -2.37 -10.63 6.86
C GLY A 10 -1.84 -10.92 5.47
N ARG A 11 -2.72 -11.11 4.48
CA ARG A 11 -2.31 -11.34 3.10
C ARG A 11 -1.60 -10.13 2.53
N GLU A 12 -2.14 -8.95 2.78
CA GLU A 12 -1.56 -7.69 2.31
C GLU A 12 -0.23 -7.44 3.01
N HIS A 13 -0.14 -7.74 4.30
CA HIS A 13 1.10 -7.61 5.04
C HIS A 13 2.19 -8.52 4.46
N ALA A 14 1.85 -9.76 4.17
CA ALA A 14 2.80 -10.72 3.57
C ALA A 14 3.26 -10.25 2.18
N LEU A 15 2.33 -9.73 1.37
CA LEU A 15 2.65 -9.20 0.04
C LEU A 15 3.60 -8.01 0.13
N VAL A 16 3.30 -7.05 0.99
CA VAL A 16 4.13 -5.86 1.19
C VAL A 16 5.52 -6.26 1.66
N TRP A 17 5.60 -7.17 2.61
CA TRP A 17 6.87 -7.67 3.11
C TRP A 17 7.71 -8.28 2.00
N LYS A 18 7.07 -9.09 1.16
CA LYS A 18 7.74 -9.76 0.04
C LYS A 18 8.24 -8.74 -0.99
N LEU A 19 7.41 -7.78 -1.33
CA LEU A 19 7.79 -6.72 -2.27
C LEU A 19 8.97 -5.90 -1.75
N LYS A 20 8.93 -5.55 -0.48
CA LYS A 20 10.00 -4.78 0.14
C LYS A 20 11.31 -5.54 0.17
N GLY A 21 11.24 -6.85 0.40
CA GLY A 21 12.42 -7.70 0.42
C GLY A 21 13.01 -7.97 -0.96
N SER A 22 12.20 -7.91 -2.02
CA SER A 22 12.68 -8.20 -3.36
C SER A 22 13.41 -7.01 -3.99
N ASP A 23 13.02 -5.78 -3.63
CA ASP A 23 13.66 -4.56 -4.16
C ASP A 23 13.44 -3.41 -3.18
N THR A 24 14.51 -2.91 -2.61
CA THR A 24 14.45 -1.83 -1.63
C THR A 24 14.14 -0.47 -2.27
N ASP A 25 14.20 -0.36 -3.58
CA ASP A 25 13.88 0.88 -4.29
C ASP A 25 12.38 1.06 -4.52
N HIS A 26 11.57 0.05 -4.22
CA HIS A 26 10.12 0.17 -4.30
C HIS A 26 9.61 1.13 -3.24
N LYS A 27 8.79 2.10 -3.66
CA LYS A 27 8.01 2.90 -2.72
C LYS A 27 6.61 2.28 -2.66
N ILE A 28 6.23 1.80 -1.49
CA ILE A 28 5.00 1.04 -1.31
C ILE A 28 4.01 1.82 -0.45
N PHE A 29 2.80 1.99 -0.98
CA PHE A 29 1.66 2.54 -0.24
C PHE A 29 0.67 1.42 0.01
N CYS A 30 -0.02 1.46 1.13
CA CYS A 30 -1.06 0.47 1.45
C CYS A 30 -2.27 1.17 2.06
N ALA A 31 -3.45 0.83 1.60
CA ALA A 31 -4.68 1.44 2.10
C ALA A 31 -5.72 0.36 2.44
N PRO A 32 -6.22 0.32 3.69
CA PRO A 32 -5.84 1.16 4.82
C PRO A 32 -4.54 0.72 5.50
N GLY A 33 -4.06 -0.48 5.22
CA GLY A 33 -2.91 -1.05 5.89
C GLY A 33 -3.21 -1.45 7.33
N ASN A 34 -2.17 -1.69 8.10
CA ASN A 34 -2.26 -2.00 9.53
C ASN A 34 -0.93 -1.60 10.19
N PRO A 35 -0.82 -1.65 11.53
CA PRO A 35 0.41 -1.22 12.21
C PRO A 35 1.66 -1.98 11.78
N GLY A 36 1.55 -3.27 11.46
CA GLY A 36 2.70 -4.03 10.97
C GLY A 36 3.14 -3.57 9.59
N ILE A 37 2.19 -3.32 8.70
CA ILE A 37 2.48 -2.78 7.36
C ILE A 37 3.09 -1.38 7.46
N ALA A 38 2.64 -0.58 8.43
CA ALA A 38 3.12 0.79 8.60
C ALA A 38 4.62 0.86 8.91
N GLU A 39 5.21 -0.22 9.39
CA GLU A 39 6.64 -0.27 9.66
C GLU A 39 7.47 -0.40 8.38
N ILE A 40 6.88 -0.87 7.29
CA ILE A 40 7.60 -1.15 6.04
C ILE A 40 7.02 -0.47 4.82
N ALA A 41 5.89 0.21 4.96
CA ALA A 41 5.22 0.91 3.85
C ALA A 41 4.48 2.12 4.40
N GLU A 42 4.08 3.02 3.50
CA GLU A 42 3.27 4.17 3.89
C GLU A 42 1.79 3.78 3.86
N CYS A 43 1.13 3.81 5.00
CA CYS A 43 -0.29 3.53 5.08
C CYS A 43 -1.12 4.78 4.80
N VAL A 44 -2.18 4.60 4.02
CA VAL A 44 -3.08 5.68 3.60
C VAL A 44 -4.44 5.42 4.22
N SER A 45 -5.06 6.45 4.81
CA SER A 45 -6.34 6.31 5.52
C SER A 45 -7.52 6.27 4.54
N LEU A 46 -7.53 5.28 3.65
CA LEU A 46 -8.62 5.03 2.72
C LEU A 46 -9.06 3.59 2.85
N GLN A 47 -10.37 3.38 2.88
CA GLN A 47 -10.91 2.02 2.93
C GLN A 47 -10.97 1.41 1.53
N ALA A 48 -10.93 0.08 1.46
CA ALA A 48 -10.94 -0.63 0.18
C ALA A 48 -12.20 -0.35 -0.64
N LYS A 49 -13.30 0.05 0.00
CA LYS A 49 -14.55 0.38 -0.68
C LYS A 49 -14.58 1.80 -1.26
N GLN A 50 -13.61 2.64 -0.93
CA GLN A 50 -13.54 4.02 -1.41
C GLN A 50 -12.83 4.08 -2.75
N ILE A 51 -13.45 3.50 -3.77
CA ILE A 51 -12.83 3.29 -5.08
C ILE A 51 -12.40 4.59 -5.74
N ASP A 52 -13.25 5.62 -5.71
CA ASP A 52 -12.93 6.89 -6.34
C ASP A 52 -11.73 7.56 -5.68
N GLU A 53 -11.69 7.54 -4.35
CA GLU A 53 -10.58 8.13 -3.58
C GLU A 53 -9.29 7.36 -3.79
N LEU A 54 -9.38 6.04 -3.91
CA LEU A 54 -8.20 5.20 -4.19
C LEU A 54 -7.64 5.49 -5.58
N ALA A 55 -8.52 5.64 -6.57
CA ALA A 55 -8.11 5.99 -7.93
C ALA A 55 -7.47 7.37 -7.97
N ASP A 56 -8.04 8.35 -7.26
CA ASP A 56 -7.48 9.70 -7.17
C ASP A 56 -6.11 9.68 -6.52
N PHE A 57 -5.94 8.90 -5.46
CA PHE A 57 -4.64 8.76 -4.80
C PHE A 57 -3.59 8.20 -5.76
N ALA A 58 -3.95 7.14 -6.49
CA ALA A 58 -3.05 6.50 -7.42
C ALA A 58 -2.62 7.47 -8.54
N GLU A 59 -3.58 8.24 -9.06
CA GLU A 59 -3.29 9.21 -10.12
C GLU A 59 -2.43 10.35 -9.61
N THR A 60 -2.77 10.91 -8.45
CA THR A 60 -2.03 12.03 -7.85
C THR A 60 -0.58 11.64 -7.55
N ASN A 61 -0.35 10.41 -7.12
CA ASN A 61 0.96 9.93 -6.76
C ASN A 61 1.70 9.24 -7.92
N LYS A 62 1.09 9.21 -9.09
CA LYS A 62 1.67 8.64 -10.30
C LYS A 62 2.07 7.18 -10.15
N ILE A 63 1.17 6.42 -9.53
CA ILE A 63 1.37 4.98 -9.37
C ILE A 63 1.11 4.25 -10.67
#